data_43b3b6257d9a170425675d57fb152fd5
#
_entry.id   43b3b6257d9a170425675d57fb152fd5
#
_cell.length_a   1.000
_cell.length_b   1.000
_cell.length_c   1.000
_cell.angle_alpha   90.00
_cell.angle_beta   90.00
_cell.angle_gamma   90.00
#
_symmetry.space_group_name_H-M   'P 1'
#
loop_
_entity.id
_entity.type
_entity.pdbx_description
1 polymer ?
#
loop_
_entity_poly.entity_id
_entity_poly.type
_entity_poly.pdbx_seq_one_letter_code
_entity_poly.pdbx_strand_id
1 'polypeptide(L)'
;MNAQAAPLLVVPLGSHEQHGAHLPHTTDSVIISAVVEAACAGRDAAVTIGPTLGITASDEHAAFPGTLSIGTELTAATIVAIVRSAGWSRGVLFANGHGGNADALAIAAEELDGSGTPHDVWSLPFYDGADLHAGLTETSVMLHLRPDLVRMDLAAAGNTSPAGELMDAMRSGGVRAVSPNGVLGDPTGATERHGRSVFGMWVTSLSSRVDSLLRGWES
;
A
#
# COMPACT_ATOMS: atom_id res chain seq x y z
N MET A 1 21.93 -17.50 28.15
CA MET A 1 20.80 -17.29 27.24
C MET A 1 21.26 -16.19 26.27
N ASN A 2 21.45 -16.51 25.00
CA ASN A 2 21.74 -15.45 24.02
C ASN A 2 20.49 -14.56 23.94
N ALA A 3 20.63 -13.27 24.23
CA ALA A 3 19.57 -12.31 23.99
C ALA A 3 19.30 -12.35 22.47
N GLN A 4 18.12 -12.83 22.09
CA GLN A 4 17.70 -12.81 20.69
C GLN A 4 17.57 -11.34 20.29
N ALA A 5 18.23 -10.93 19.21
CA ALA A 5 18.14 -9.55 18.75
C ALA A 5 16.66 -9.17 18.53
N ALA A 6 16.28 -7.94 18.88
CA ALA A 6 14.91 -7.46 18.70
C ALA A 6 14.48 -7.57 17.23
N PRO A 7 13.27 -8.04 16.92
CA PRO A 7 12.80 -8.19 15.54
C PRO A 7 12.52 -6.82 14.89
N LEU A 8 12.61 -6.73 13.57
CA LEU A 8 12.02 -5.66 12.79
C LEU A 8 10.50 -5.84 12.75
N LEU A 9 9.74 -4.81 13.10
CA LEU A 9 8.28 -4.83 12.91
C LEU A 9 7.95 -4.31 11.51
N VAL A 10 7.26 -5.10 10.69
CA VAL A 10 6.75 -4.69 9.37
C VAL A 10 5.24 -4.56 9.44
N VAL A 11 4.70 -3.38 9.15
CA VAL A 11 3.26 -3.08 9.21
C VAL A 11 2.74 -2.76 7.81
N PRO A 12 1.87 -3.61 7.22
CA PRO A 12 1.24 -3.32 5.95
C PRO A 12 0.20 -2.20 6.09
N LEU A 13 0.24 -1.20 5.19
CA LEU A 13 -0.76 -0.15 5.06
C LEU A 13 -1.51 -0.33 3.75
N GLY A 14 -2.77 -0.71 3.83
CA GLY A 14 -3.69 -0.78 2.71
C GLY A 14 -4.70 0.36 2.73
N SER A 15 -5.89 0.10 2.21
CA SER A 15 -7.06 0.97 2.24
C SER A 15 -8.36 0.15 2.24
N HIS A 16 -9.50 0.85 2.34
CA HIS A 16 -10.82 0.31 2.05
C HIS A 16 -11.57 1.30 1.17
N GLU A 17 -11.35 1.24 -0.13
CA GLU A 17 -11.85 2.20 -1.09
C GLU A 17 -12.34 1.56 -2.38
N GLN A 18 -13.15 2.31 -3.15
CA GLN A 18 -13.61 1.84 -4.45
C GLN A 18 -12.44 1.54 -5.40
N HIS A 19 -12.55 0.47 -6.17
CA HIS A 19 -11.60 0.05 -7.20
C HIS A 19 -12.34 -0.33 -8.49
N GLY A 20 -13.15 0.61 -9.02
CA GLY A 20 -14.07 0.31 -10.11
C GLY A 20 -15.18 -0.67 -9.70
N ALA A 21 -15.86 -1.24 -10.68
CA ALA A 21 -16.88 -2.26 -10.44
C ALA A 21 -16.31 -3.70 -10.40
N HIS A 22 -15.05 -3.88 -10.78
CA HIS A 22 -14.44 -5.17 -11.05
C HIS A 22 -13.50 -5.67 -9.95
N LEU A 23 -13.06 -4.81 -9.03
CA LEU A 23 -12.21 -5.17 -7.91
C LEU A 23 -12.89 -4.91 -6.56
N PRO A 24 -12.52 -5.65 -5.50
CA PRO A 24 -13.06 -5.40 -4.16
C PRO A 24 -12.48 -4.14 -3.54
N HIS A 25 -13.21 -3.54 -2.59
CA HIS A 25 -12.74 -2.38 -1.82
C HIS A 25 -11.47 -2.64 -0.99
N THR A 26 -11.12 -3.89 -0.78
CA THR A 26 -9.94 -4.33 -0.02
C THR A 26 -8.71 -4.59 -0.89
N THR A 27 -8.72 -4.18 -2.15
CA THR A 27 -7.65 -4.46 -3.13
C THR A 27 -6.27 -4.12 -2.58
N ASP A 28 -6.05 -2.90 -2.10
CA ASP A 28 -4.75 -2.47 -1.56
C ASP A 28 -4.31 -3.32 -0.38
N SER A 29 -5.26 -3.61 0.52
CA SER A 29 -4.99 -4.45 1.70
C SER A 29 -4.60 -5.87 1.32
N VAL A 30 -5.26 -6.47 0.31
CA VAL A 30 -4.93 -7.80 -0.21
C VAL A 30 -3.55 -7.80 -0.84
N ILE A 31 -3.27 -6.83 -1.69
CA ILE A 31 -1.99 -6.73 -2.42
C ILE A 31 -0.84 -6.52 -1.43
N ILE A 32 -0.92 -5.52 -0.56
CA ILE A 32 0.19 -5.19 0.32
C ILE A 32 0.46 -6.29 1.36
N SER A 33 -0.59 -6.94 1.87
CA SER A 33 -0.42 -8.08 2.79
C SER A 33 0.34 -9.21 2.12
N ALA A 34 -0.05 -9.57 0.90
CA ALA A 34 0.61 -10.64 0.14
C ALA A 34 2.08 -10.29 -0.19
N VAL A 35 2.36 -9.03 -0.55
CA VAL A 35 3.73 -8.56 -0.82
C VAL A 35 4.59 -8.66 0.44
N VAL A 36 4.08 -8.22 1.60
CA VAL A 36 4.80 -8.28 2.88
C VAL A 36 5.04 -9.72 3.30
N GLU A 37 4.03 -10.58 3.24
CA GLU A 37 4.17 -12.00 3.59
C GLU A 37 5.25 -12.68 2.73
N ALA A 38 5.21 -12.47 1.41
CA ALA A 38 6.19 -13.04 0.50
C ALA A 38 7.61 -12.46 0.69
N ALA A 39 7.72 -11.14 0.91
CA ALA A 39 9.01 -10.50 1.12
C ALA A 39 9.66 -10.86 2.46
N CYS A 40 8.87 -11.16 3.49
CA CYS A 40 9.37 -11.53 4.81
C CYS A 40 9.52 -13.05 5.00
N ALA A 41 9.12 -13.87 4.04
CA ALA A 41 9.18 -15.32 4.13
C ALA A 41 10.60 -15.83 4.49
N GLY A 42 10.67 -16.76 5.45
CA GLY A 42 11.94 -17.32 5.93
C GLY A 42 12.73 -16.42 6.90
N ARG A 43 12.15 -15.29 7.36
CA ARG A 43 12.77 -14.34 8.30
C ARG A 43 12.10 -14.31 9.68
N ASP A 44 11.33 -15.33 10.06
CA ASP A 44 10.47 -15.35 11.27
C ASP A 44 11.21 -15.02 12.57
N ALA A 45 12.50 -15.33 12.65
CA ALA A 45 13.32 -15.00 13.83
C ALA A 45 13.76 -13.53 13.90
N ALA A 46 13.74 -12.80 12.75
CA ALA A 46 14.25 -11.43 12.62
C ALA A 46 13.18 -10.41 12.27
N VAL A 47 12.00 -10.86 11.84
CA VAL A 47 10.89 -10.01 11.40
C VAL A 47 9.60 -10.44 12.09
N THR A 48 8.85 -9.47 12.57
CA THR A 48 7.46 -9.64 13.01
C THR A 48 6.56 -8.88 12.06
N ILE A 49 5.60 -9.55 11.44
CA ILE A 49 4.58 -8.89 10.62
C ILE A 49 3.44 -8.46 11.52
N GLY A 50 3.15 -7.17 11.55
CA GLY A 50 2.01 -6.59 12.25
C GLY A 50 0.70 -6.79 11.47
N PRO A 51 -0.46 -6.50 12.09
CA PRO A 51 -1.74 -6.52 11.40
C PRO A 51 -1.77 -5.45 10.30
N THR A 52 -2.44 -5.77 9.18
CA THR A 52 -2.66 -4.81 8.10
C THR A 52 -3.62 -3.71 8.56
N LEU A 53 -3.24 -2.45 8.37
CA LEU A 53 -4.16 -1.33 8.51
C LEU A 53 -5.00 -1.23 7.23
N GLY A 54 -6.24 -1.72 7.32
CA GLY A 54 -7.14 -1.84 6.16
C GLY A 54 -8.12 -0.68 6.01
N ILE A 55 -8.14 0.29 6.92
CA ILE A 55 -8.91 1.53 6.81
C ILE A 55 -7.96 2.67 7.16
N THR A 56 -7.61 3.49 6.18
CA THR A 56 -6.61 4.56 6.25
C THR A 56 -7.15 5.83 5.59
N ALA A 57 -6.28 6.69 5.03
CA ALA A 57 -6.67 7.91 4.33
C ALA A 57 -7.11 7.59 2.90
N SER A 58 -8.40 7.70 2.61
CA SER A 58 -9.00 7.46 1.28
C SER A 58 -10.07 8.54 0.96
N ASP A 59 -9.88 9.76 1.45
CA ASP A 59 -10.86 10.85 1.29
C ASP A 59 -11.09 11.23 -0.17
N GLU A 60 -10.09 11.06 -1.03
CA GLU A 60 -10.19 11.26 -2.48
C GLU A 60 -11.20 10.32 -3.14
N HIS A 61 -11.55 9.21 -2.48
CA HIS A 61 -12.57 8.24 -2.92
C HIS A 61 -13.91 8.39 -2.19
N ALA A 62 -14.09 9.38 -1.30
CA ALA A 62 -15.29 9.54 -0.46
C ALA A 62 -16.60 9.70 -1.27
N ALA A 63 -16.52 10.16 -2.53
CA ALA A 63 -17.68 10.28 -3.40
C ALA A 63 -18.22 8.93 -3.92
N PHE A 64 -17.53 7.82 -3.67
CA PHE A 64 -17.93 6.48 -4.09
C PHE A 64 -18.48 5.67 -2.90
N PRO A 65 -19.67 5.05 -3.06
CA PRO A 65 -20.26 4.21 -2.01
C PRO A 65 -19.33 3.03 -1.65
N GLY A 66 -19.26 2.72 -0.36
CA GLY A 66 -18.49 1.60 0.17
C GLY A 66 -17.07 1.98 0.60
N THR A 67 -16.53 3.13 0.19
CA THR A 67 -15.25 3.64 0.72
C THR A 67 -15.37 3.97 2.21
N LEU A 68 -14.38 3.52 2.98
CA LEU A 68 -14.22 3.86 4.40
C LEU A 68 -12.87 4.58 4.57
N SER A 69 -12.90 5.81 5.05
CA SER A 69 -11.71 6.60 5.34
C SER A 69 -11.72 7.07 6.77
N ILE A 70 -10.55 7.09 7.41
CA ILE A 70 -10.35 7.76 8.70
C ILE A 70 -9.65 9.12 8.54
N GLY A 71 -9.32 9.49 7.30
CA GLY A 71 -8.65 10.74 6.95
C GLY A 71 -7.16 10.75 7.26
N THR A 72 -6.51 11.78 6.73
CA THR A 72 -5.06 11.94 6.78
C THR A 72 -4.53 12.06 8.20
N GLU A 73 -5.14 12.91 9.02
CA GLU A 73 -4.66 13.21 10.39
C GLU A 73 -4.76 11.99 11.31
N LEU A 74 -5.87 11.24 11.28
CA LEU A 74 -6.01 10.04 12.12
C LEU A 74 -5.12 8.90 11.62
N THR A 75 -4.90 8.79 10.32
CA THR A 75 -3.94 7.83 9.76
C THR A 75 -2.52 8.16 10.25
N ALA A 76 -2.10 9.42 10.19
CA ALA A 76 -0.81 9.87 10.71
C ALA A 76 -0.66 9.59 12.21
N ALA A 77 -1.67 9.96 13.01
CA ALA A 77 -1.67 9.70 14.45
C ALA A 77 -1.60 8.20 14.78
N THR A 78 -2.26 7.35 13.98
CA THR A 78 -2.20 5.90 14.12
C THR A 78 -0.79 5.37 13.86
N ILE A 79 -0.12 5.83 12.80
CA ILE A 79 1.26 5.49 12.46
C ILE A 79 2.19 5.88 13.61
N VAL A 80 2.08 7.10 14.12
CA VAL A 80 2.86 7.61 15.27
C VAL A 80 2.64 6.75 16.51
N ALA A 81 1.39 6.41 16.83
CA ALA A 81 1.05 5.59 17.99
C ALA A 81 1.68 4.18 17.89
N ILE A 82 1.68 3.58 16.69
CA ILE A 82 2.32 2.29 16.43
C ILE A 82 3.82 2.37 16.70
N VAL A 83 4.53 3.35 16.14
CA VAL A 83 5.98 3.52 16.36
C VAL A 83 6.28 3.67 17.84
N ARG A 84 5.54 4.54 18.55
CA ARG A 84 5.73 4.77 19.99
C ARG A 84 5.47 3.54 20.85
N SER A 85 4.57 2.64 20.41
CA SER A 85 4.28 1.38 21.12
C SER A 85 5.25 0.25 20.80
N ALA A 86 6.05 0.40 19.74
CA ALA A 86 6.93 -0.64 19.20
C ALA A 86 8.35 -0.61 19.79
N GLY A 87 8.59 0.00 20.95
CA GLY A 87 9.91 0.08 21.61
C GLY A 87 10.55 -1.28 21.95
N TRP A 88 9.81 -2.37 21.81
CA TRP A 88 10.29 -3.75 21.92
C TRP A 88 10.95 -4.27 20.62
N SER A 89 10.76 -3.59 19.50
CA SER A 89 11.34 -3.91 18.19
C SER A 89 12.63 -3.12 17.97
N ARG A 90 13.45 -3.55 17.02
CA ARG A 90 14.61 -2.76 16.57
C ARG A 90 14.21 -1.54 15.73
N GLY A 91 12.97 -1.50 15.26
CA GLY A 91 12.38 -0.42 14.46
C GLY A 91 11.15 -0.90 13.72
N VAL A 92 10.46 0.03 13.06
CA VAL A 92 9.20 -0.21 12.35
C VAL A 92 9.36 0.15 10.88
N LEU A 93 9.01 -0.78 9.99
CA LEU A 93 8.88 -0.55 8.56
C LEU A 93 7.39 -0.55 8.18
N PHE A 94 6.88 0.57 7.70
CA PHE A 94 5.57 0.63 7.07
C PHE A 94 5.69 0.28 5.59
N ALA A 95 4.99 -0.78 5.17
CA ALA A 95 4.87 -1.16 3.77
C ALA A 95 3.56 -0.61 3.22
N ASN A 96 3.64 0.45 2.42
CA ASN A 96 2.48 1.17 1.93
C ASN A 96 2.03 0.67 0.56
N GLY A 97 0.77 0.23 0.47
CA GLY A 97 0.09 -0.23 -0.74
C GLY A 97 -0.89 0.77 -1.35
N HIS A 98 -1.07 1.95 -0.73
CA HIS A 98 -2.11 2.90 -1.12
C HIS A 98 -1.54 4.32 -1.26
N GLY A 99 -1.77 4.95 -2.42
CA GLY A 99 -1.26 6.29 -2.73
C GLY A 99 -1.80 7.40 -1.82
N GLY A 100 -3.07 7.32 -1.41
CA GLY A 100 -3.72 8.29 -0.53
C GLY A 100 -3.10 8.42 0.86
N ASN A 101 -2.28 7.44 1.28
CA ASN A 101 -1.55 7.51 2.56
C ASN A 101 -0.33 8.45 2.54
N ALA A 102 0.07 9.00 1.39
CA ALA A 102 1.33 9.72 1.24
C ALA A 102 1.45 10.92 2.21
N ASP A 103 0.40 11.74 2.32
CA ASP A 103 0.39 12.91 3.20
C ASP A 103 0.40 12.50 4.68
N ALA A 104 -0.34 11.44 5.04
CA ALA A 104 -0.34 10.91 6.39
C ALA A 104 1.03 10.37 6.82
N LEU A 105 1.73 9.69 5.90
CA LEU A 105 3.09 9.21 6.11
C LEU A 105 4.08 10.36 6.28
N ALA A 106 3.95 11.45 5.50
CA ALA A 106 4.78 12.64 5.63
C ALA A 106 4.58 13.33 6.98
N ILE A 107 3.33 13.54 7.41
CA ILE A 107 2.98 14.12 8.72
C ILE A 107 3.54 13.24 9.86
N ALA A 108 3.35 11.93 9.77
CA ALA A 108 3.86 11.02 10.80
C ALA A 108 5.39 11.04 10.88
N ALA A 109 6.09 11.11 9.75
CA ALA A 109 7.55 11.21 9.72
C ALA A 109 8.06 12.49 10.40
N GLU A 110 7.41 13.64 10.16
CA GLU A 110 7.74 14.90 10.82
C GLU A 110 7.54 14.82 12.35
N GLU A 111 6.41 14.21 12.80
CA GLU A 111 6.13 14.07 14.23
C GLU A 111 7.07 13.07 14.93
N LEU A 112 7.57 12.09 14.19
CA LEU A 112 8.49 11.06 14.70
C LEU A 112 9.96 11.48 14.61
N ASP A 113 10.28 12.62 14.02
CA ASP A 113 11.65 13.10 13.98
C ASP A 113 12.21 13.26 15.41
N GLY A 114 13.34 12.62 15.67
CA GLY A 114 13.94 12.57 17.00
C GLY A 114 13.25 11.66 18.03
N SER A 115 12.27 10.83 17.64
CA SER A 115 11.51 9.95 18.57
C SER A 115 12.32 8.85 19.25
N GLY A 116 13.53 8.56 18.76
CA GLY A 116 14.40 7.51 19.28
C GLY A 116 14.06 6.08 18.83
N THR A 117 12.88 5.81 18.30
CA THR A 117 12.52 4.51 17.70
C THR A 117 12.75 4.59 16.19
N PRO A 118 13.67 3.77 15.62
CA PRO A 118 13.90 3.75 14.18
C PRO A 118 12.62 3.40 13.42
N HIS A 119 12.33 4.15 12.37
CA HIS A 119 11.18 3.88 11.50
C HIS A 119 11.50 4.22 10.06
N ASP A 120 10.78 3.59 9.15
CA ASP A 120 10.96 3.75 7.73
C ASP A 120 9.68 3.43 6.96
N VAL A 121 9.60 3.92 5.73
CA VAL A 121 8.47 3.71 4.83
C VAL A 121 8.98 3.13 3.52
N TRP A 122 8.35 2.08 3.06
CA TRP A 122 8.46 1.58 1.71
C TRP A 122 7.07 1.63 1.05
N SER A 123 6.98 2.16 -0.15
CA SER A 123 5.75 2.16 -0.95
C SER A 123 5.92 1.32 -2.20
N LEU A 124 4.82 0.78 -2.72
CA LEU A 124 4.82 0.05 -3.98
C LEU A 124 5.51 0.88 -5.07
N PRO A 125 6.61 0.39 -5.68
CA PRO A 125 7.31 1.13 -6.72
C PRO A 125 6.46 1.29 -7.98
N PHE A 126 6.40 2.51 -8.51
CA PHE A 126 5.92 2.73 -9.86
C PHE A 126 6.93 2.20 -10.89
N TYR A 127 6.43 1.79 -12.04
CA TYR A 127 7.23 1.38 -13.19
C TYR A 127 6.65 2.00 -14.47
N ASP A 128 7.45 2.05 -15.53
CA ASP A 128 7.01 2.61 -16.82
C ASP A 128 5.78 1.86 -17.35
N GLY A 129 4.70 2.59 -17.59
CA GLY A 129 3.41 2.06 -18.02
C GLY A 129 2.49 1.63 -16.89
N ALA A 130 2.86 1.83 -15.62
CA ALA A 130 1.93 1.65 -14.52
C ALA A 130 0.82 2.71 -14.56
N ASP A 131 -0.40 2.27 -14.34
CA ASP A 131 -1.56 3.13 -14.13
C ASP A 131 -1.70 3.51 -12.64
N LEU A 132 -2.60 4.45 -12.36
CA LEU A 132 -2.67 5.06 -11.04
C LEU A 132 -3.56 4.29 -10.06
N HIS A 133 -4.69 3.72 -10.56
CA HIS A 133 -5.69 3.13 -9.66
C HIS A 133 -6.67 2.24 -10.41
N ALA A 134 -6.89 1.03 -9.91
CA ALA A 134 -7.85 0.05 -10.42
C ALA A 134 -7.70 -0.28 -11.93
N GLY A 135 -6.55 -0.03 -12.53
CA GLY A 135 -6.28 -0.25 -13.94
C GLY A 135 -5.59 -1.58 -14.21
N LEU A 136 -4.71 -1.60 -15.22
CA LEU A 136 -3.99 -2.80 -15.67
C LEU A 136 -3.17 -3.44 -14.56
N THR A 137 -2.46 -2.61 -13.79
CA THR A 137 -1.49 -3.05 -12.78
C THR A 137 -2.17 -3.82 -11.66
N GLU A 138 -3.04 -3.17 -10.91
CA GLU A 138 -3.72 -3.77 -9.74
C GLU A 138 -4.64 -4.90 -10.14
N THR A 139 -5.38 -4.76 -11.26
CA THR A 139 -6.23 -5.82 -11.76
C THR A 139 -5.43 -7.07 -12.11
N SER A 140 -4.26 -6.91 -12.75
CA SER A 140 -3.40 -8.05 -13.07
C SER A 140 -2.84 -8.71 -11.82
N VAL A 141 -2.41 -7.92 -10.82
CA VAL A 141 -1.91 -8.46 -9.55
C VAL A 141 -3.02 -9.19 -8.80
N MET A 142 -4.23 -8.65 -8.76
CA MET A 142 -5.39 -9.33 -8.17
C MET A 142 -5.76 -10.61 -8.91
N LEU A 143 -5.68 -10.65 -10.24
CA LEU A 143 -5.84 -11.88 -11.02
C LEU A 143 -4.80 -12.95 -10.66
N HIS A 144 -3.59 -12.54 -10.29
CA HIS A 144 -2.55 -13.47 -9.82
C HIS A 144 -2.81 -13.97 -8.39
N LEU A 145 -3.21 -13.07 -7.48
CA LEU A 145 -3.35 -13.38 -6.06
C LEU A 145 -4.72 -13.98 -5.71
N ARG A 146 -5.78 -13.38 -6.20
CA ARG A 146 -7.17 -13.68 -5.85
C ARG A 146 -8.09 -13.53 -7.06
N PRO A 147 -7.96 -14.39 -8.10
CA PRO A 147 -8.81 -14.34 -9.28
C PRO A 147 -10.31 -14.49 -8.95
N ASP A 148 -10.61 -15.16 -7.84
CA ASP A 148 -11.97 -15.32 -7.31
C ASP A 148 -12.66 -14.02 -6.90
N LEU A 149 -11.88 -12.95 -6.63
CA LEU A 149 -12.39 -11.63 -6.26
C LEU A 149 -12.47 -10.66 -7.44
N VAL A 150 -11.98 -11.04 -8.63
CA VAL A 150 -11.93 -10.15 -9.80
C VAL A 150 -13.10 -10.41 -10.74
N ARG A 151 -13.86 -9.38 -11.05
CA ARG A 151 -15.01 -9.43 -11.95
C ARG A 151 -14.64 -8.81 -13.31
N MET A 152 -13.85 -9.54 -14.12
CA MET A 152 -13.43 -9.07 -15.44
C MET A 152 -14.59 -8.72 -16.38
N ASP A 153 -15.75 -9.34 -16.16
CA ASP A 153 -16.99 -9.00 -16.86
C ASP A 153 -17.50 -7.57 -16.59
N LEU A 154 -17.05 -6.94 -15.52
CA LEU A 154 -17.35 -5.56 -15.13
C LEU A 154 -16.17 -4.60 -15.35
N ALA A 155 -15.02 -5.10 -15.83
CA ALA A 155 -13.85 -4.26 -16.08
C ALA A 155 -14.12 -3.28 -17.23
N ALA A 156 -13.89 -2.00 -16.96
CA ALA A 156 -14.08 -0.93 -17.95
C ALA A 156 -12.97 0.11 -17.79
N ALA A 157 -12.45 0.61 -18.91
CA ALA A 157 -11.49 1.70 -18.91
C ALA A 157 -12.06 2.95 -18.23
N GLY A 158 -11.23 3.62 -17.44
CA GLY A 158 -11.51 4.91 -16.86
C GLY A 158 -10.66 6.00 -17.51
N ASN A 159 -10.13 6.93 -16.71
CA ASN A 159 -9.27 7.98 -17.23
C ASN A 159 -7.82 7.45 -17.37
N THR A 160 -7.29 7.51 -18.58
CA THR A 160 -5.93 7.06 -18.93
C THR A 160 -4.96 8.22 -19.16
N SER A 161 -5.34 9.46 -18.81
CA SER A 161 -4.45 10.62 -18.89
C SER A 161 -3.25 10.47 -17.96
N PRO A 162 -2.10 11.07 -18.29
CA PRO A 162 -0.93 11.08 -17.41
C PRO A 162 -1.25 11.62 -16.00
N ALA A 163 -0.64 11.04 -14.97
CA ALA A 163 -0.85 11.44 -13.58
C ALA A 163 -0.75 12.95 -13.35
N GLY A 164 0.27 13.60 -13.93
CA GLY A 164 0.50 15.03 -13.78
C GLY A 164 -0.64 15.93 -14.26
N GLU A 165 -1.49 15.45 -15.18
CA GLU A 165 -2.66 16.18 -15.68
C GLU A 165 -3.87 16.03 -14.77
N LEU A 166 -3.90 14.99 -13.93
CA LEU A 166 -5.04 14.65 -13.08
C LEU A 166 -4.92 15.19 -11.66
N MET A 167 -3.70 15.39 -11.15
CA MET A 167 -3.43 15.64 -9.73
C MET A 167 -4.17 16.87 -9.17
N ASP A 168 -4.20 18.00 -9.90
CA ASP A 168 -4.85 19.23 -9.39
C ASP A 168 -6.36 19.07 -9.29
N ALA A 169 -6.97 18.43 -10.28
CA ALA A 169 -8.40 18.15 -10.29
C ALA A 169 -8.77 17.09 -9.21
N MET A 170 -7.92 16.09 -9.00
CA MET A 170 -8.10 15.09 -7.94
C MET A 170 -7.99 15.71 -6.55
N ARG A 171 -7.01 16.59 -6.32
CA ARG A 171 -6.88 17.29 -5.02
C ARG A 171 -8.07 18.16 -4.69
N SER A 172 -8.70 18.77 -5.68
CA SER A 172 -9.84 19.69 -5.48
C SER A 172 -11.20 19.00 -5.45
N GLY A 173 -11.38 17.89 -6.15
CA GLY A 173 -12.68 17.25 -6.36
C GLY A 173 -12.71 15.73 -6.18
N GLY A 174 -11.60 15.14 -5.75
CA GLY A 174 -11.44 13.69 -5.60
C GLY A 174 -11.39 12.94 -6.93
N VAL A 175 -11.30 11.63 -6.85
CA VAL A 175 -11.20 10.75 -8.02
C VAL A 175 -12.41 10.85 -8.92
N ARG A 176 -13.61 11.08 -8.37
CA ARG A 176 -14.84 11.18 -9.16
C ARG A 176 -14.85 12.37 -10.11
N ALA A 177 -14.11 13.44 -9.79
CA ALA A 177 -14.00 14.60 -10.66
C ALA A 177 -13.24 14.31 -11.96
N VAL A 178 -12.34 13.35 -11.96
CA VAL A 178 -11.51 12.97 -13.11
C VAL A 178 -11.91 11.63 -13.72
N SER A 179 -12.59 10.76 -12.97
CA SER A 179 -13.05 9.46 -13.44
C SER A 179 -14.41 9.10 -12.83
N PRO A 180 -15.51 9.15 -13.60
CA PRO A 180 -16.85 8.83 -13.09
C PRO A 180 -17.01 7.40 -12.61
N ASN A 181 -16.26 6.41 -13.17
CA ASN A 181 -16.27 5.02 -12.76
C ASN A 181 -15.18 4.70 -11.72
N GLY A 182 -14.37 5.68 -11.35
CA GLY A 182 -13.34 5.56 -10.34
C GLY A 182 -12.02 4.90 -10.79
N VAL A 183 -11.93 4.45 -12.04
CA VAL A 183 -10.72 3.81 -12.59
C VAL A 183 -9.79 4.87 -13.17
N LEU A 184 -8.51 4.84 -12.80
CA LEU A 184 -7.46 5.69 -13.38
C LEU A 184 -6.47 4.81 -14.13
N GLY A 185 -6.88 4.35 -15.30
CA GLY A 185 -6.20 3.38 -16.15
C GLY A 185 -7.17 2.58 -17.02
N ASP A 186 -6.67 1.49 -17.59
CA ASP A 186 -7.48 0.54 -18.38
C ASP A 186 -7.23 -0.91 -17.94
N PRO A 187 -8.17 -1.52 -17.18
CA PRO A 187 -8.05 -2.89 -16.69
C PRO A 187 -8.35 -3.97 -17.75
N THR A 188 -8.87 -3.60 -18.94
CA THR A 188 -9.42 -4.57 -19.89
C THR A 188 -8.38 -5.53 -20.47
N GLY A 189 -7.11 -5.12 -20.47
CA GLY A 189 -5.96 -5.94 -20.89
C GLY A 189 -5.26 -6.70 -19.76
N ALA A 190 -5.81 -6.69 -18.54
CA ALA A 190 -5.17 -7.30 -17.38
C ALA A 190 -5.01 -8.83 -17.52
N THR A 191 -3.88 -9.35 -17.05
CA THR A 191 -3.57 -10.79 -17.09
C THR A 191 -2.86 -11.25 -15.83
N GLU A 192 -3.12 -12.50 -15.41
CA GLU A 192 -2.39 -13.15 -14.31
C GLU A 192 -0.87 -13.13 -14.53
N ARG A 193 -0.40 -13.35 -15.77
CA ARG A 193 1.04 -13.34 -16.09
C ARG A 193 1.68 -11.98 -15.83
N HIS A 194 1.02 -10.89 -16.23
CA HIS A 194 1.50 -9.53 -15.93
C HIS A 194 1.51 -9.30 -14.42
N GLY A 195 0.44 -9.66 -13.73
CA GLY A 195 0.34 -9.54 -12.27
C GLY A 195 1.43 -10.30 -11.53
N ARG A 196 1.76 -11.53 -11.94
CA ARG A 196 2.87 -12.32 -11.39
C ARG A 196 4.22 -11.60 -11.55
N SER A 197 4.46 -10.98 -12.70
CA SER A 197 5.70 -10.23 -12.94
C SER A 197 5.81 -8.99 -12.04
N VAL A 198 4.75 -8.20 -11.94
CA VAL A 198 4.69 -6.99 -11.10
C VAL A 198 4.82 -7.36 -9.63
N PHE A 199 4.07 -8.36 -9.17
CA PHE A 199 4.15 -8.87 -7.79
C PHE A 199 5.56 -9.31 -7.44
N GLY A 200 6.24 -10.08 -8.31
CA GLY A 200 7.62 -10.51 -8.09
C GLY A 200 8.61 -9.34 -7.98
N MET A 201 8.41 -8.29 -8.77
CA MET A 201 9.20 -7.06 -8.69
C MET A 201 9.01 -6.34 -7.34
N TRP A 202 7.78 -6.18 -6.87
CA TRP A 202 7.46 -5.56 -5.59
C TRP A 202 8.00 -6.37 -4.40
N VAL A 203 7.84 -7.69 -4.43
CA VAL A 203 8.40 -8.60 -3.41
C VAL A 203 9.93 -8.47 -3.34
N THR A 204 10.61 -8.45 -4.49
CA THR A 204 12.07 -8.29 -4.55
C THR A 204 12.52 -6.95 -3.98
N SER A 205 11.81 -5.87 -4.30
CA SER A 205 12.10 -4.52 -3.81
C SER A 205 11.94 -4.43 -2.29
N LEU A 206 10.81 -4.90 -1.76
CA LEU A 206 10.56 -4.89 -0.30
C LEU A 206 11.54 -5.81 0.44
N SER A 207 11.80 -7.01 -0.08
CA SER A 207 12.78 -7.94 0.50
C SER A 207 14.16 -7.30 0.63
N SER A 208 14.61 -6.58 -0.40
CA SER A 208 15.88 -5.85 -0.37
C SER A 208 15.87 -4.73 0.68
N ARG A 209 14.74 -4.04 0.87
CA ARG A 209 14.59 -3.01 1.90
C ARG A 209 14.65 -3.62 3.31
N VAL A 210 13.91 -4.71 3.54
CA VAL A 210 13.95 -5.46 4.81
C VAL A 210 15.39 -5.89 5.14
N ASP A 211 16.10 -6.49 4.20
CA ASP A 211 17.48 -6.93 4.41
C ASP A 211 18.44 -5.75 4.71
N SER A 212 18.21 -4.59 4.10
CA SER A 212 18.97 -3.37 4.37
C SER A 212 18.75 -2.88 5.80
N LEU A 213 17.49 -2.84 6.26
CA LEU A 213 17.14 -2.40 7.62
C LEU A 213 17.64 -3.38 8.69
N LEU A 214 17.56 -4.69 8.43
CA LEU A 214 18.10 -5.70 9.32
C LEU A 214 19.62 -5.59 9.53
N ARG A 215 20.36 -5.08 8.53
CA ARG A 215 21.79 -4.80 8.64
C ARG A 215 22.09 -3.43 9.25
N GLY A 216 21.27 -2.43 8.98
CA GLY A 216 21.54 -1.04 9.35
C GLY A 216 21.03 -0.63 10.73
N TRP A 217 19.98 -1.28 11.21
CA TRP A 217 19.39 -1.03 12.53
C TRP A 217 19.87 -2.10 13.53
N GLU A 218 21.17 -2.26 13.63
CA GLU A 218 21.78 -3.08 14.70
C GLU A 218 21.55 -2.39 16.05
N SER A 219 21.00 -3.14 16.98
CA SER A 219 20.70 -2.71 18.36
C SER A 219 21.96 -2.59 19.23
#